data_f3208e1b364a9a1bc1333ac9f1868861
#
_entry.id   f3208e1b364a9a1bc1333ac9f1868861
#
_cell.length_a   1.000
_cell.length_b   1.000
_cell.length_c   1.000
_cell.angle_alpha   90.00
_cell.angle_beta   90.00
_cell.angle_gamma   90.00
#
_symmetry.space_group_name_H-M   'P 1'
#
loop_
_entity.id
_entity.type
_entity.pdbx_description
1 polymer ?
#
loop_
_entity_poly.entity_id
_entity_poly.type
_entity_poly.pdbx_seq_one_letter_code
_entity_poly.pdbx_strand_id
1 'polypeptide(L)'
;MQPLIDSHIHLWDPHTTPRAATPLVKALGWNRRLLHRVARLATPSATMNFIGKPDHVCKRYASPEYQHDVAGLNRLGYRFRGAVHVEAGWKAGTHLQLADETAWLENDIQTPLQAIVGCAELDHPQFESLLQAHIDASPRFTGVRDKLASDPRSRVMTWARSSDLLNSPRWRQGLRTLAERNFGFDAWAYSPQLADLRNALASSPDTRVALCHLGTPIAQGEGAGERRQWQVDMQALARLPNVSVKLSGLTMPIVGWRLHEKAAPVDVDQLYDRLAPFYRFVLDTFGPGRCMFGSNFPIDKVSVNYSDLVEVLDRVVGEYGDDARAQVFHDTASAHYEPFDP
;
A
#
# COMPACT_ATOMS: atom_id res chain seq x y z
N MET A 1 -19.97 -15.30 -9.65
CA MET A 1 -18.65 -14.88 -9.17
C MET A 1 -18.66 -13.36 -9.04
N GLN A 2 -18.36 -12.88 -7.86
CA GLN A 2 -18.29 -11.44 -7.58
C GLN A 2 -17.01 -10.82 -8.20
N PRO A 3 -17.08 -9.60 -8.75
CA PRO A 3 -15.88 -8.91 -9.24
C PRO A 3 -14.97 -8.54 -8.07
N LEU A 4 -13.64 -8.55 -8.30
CA LEU A 4 -12.64 -8.13 -7.34
C LEU A 4 -11.62 -7.22 -8.02
N ILE A 5 -11.41 -6.03 -7.43
CA ILE A 5 -10.30 -5.13 -7.72
C ILE A 5 -9.36 -5.15 -6.50
N ASP A 6 -8.08 -5.41 -6.73
CA ASP A 6 -7.05 -5.29 -5.71
C ASP A 6 -6.53 -3.85 -5.68
N SER A 7 -6.93 -3.07 -4.69
CA SER A 7 -6.62 -1.64 -4.61
C SER A 7 -5.18 -1.31 -4.21
N HIS A 8 -4.32 -2.33 -3.96
CA HIS A 8 -2.96 -2.07 -3.52
C HIS A 8 -2.01 -3.22 -3.83
N ILE A 9 -1.25 -3.08 -4.91
CA ILE A 9 -0.16 -3.99 -5.26
C ILE A 9 1.11 -3.22 -5.57
N HIS A 10 2.24 -3.94 -5.57
CA HIS A 10 3.52 -3.43 -6.03
C HIS A 10 4.14 -4.41 -7.04
N LEU A 11 4.53 -3.92 -8.20
CA LEU A 11 5.21 -4.72 -9.21
C LEU A 11 6.63 -4.18 -9.42
N TRP A 12 7.59 -5.07 -9.61
CA TRP A 12 8.97 -4.71 -9.89
C TRP A 12 9.77 -5.85 -10.51
N ASP A 13 10.85 -5.50 -11.18
CA ASP A 13 11.89 -6.44 -11.58
C ASP A 13 13.28 -5.88 -11.22
N PRO A 14 13.96 -6.38 -10.19
CA PRO A 14 15.25 -5.84 -9.76
C PRO A 14 16.38 -6.05 -10.76
N HIS A 15 16.15 -6.77 -11.86
CA HIS A 15 17.11 -6.89 -12.95
C HIS A 15 16.99 -5.73 -13.95
N THR A 16 15.78 -5.23 -14.19
CA THR A 16 15.49 -4.21 -15.20
C THR A 16 15.08 -2.85 -14.61
N THR A 17 14.42 -2.83 -13.45
CA THR A 17 13.99 -1.59 -12.80
C THR A 17 14.98 -1.11 -11.74
N PRO A 18 15.25 0.22 -11.64
CA PRO A 18 16.21 0.77 -10.67
C PRO A 18 15.62 0.80 -9.26
N ARG A 19 16.09 -0.08 -8.38
CA ARG A 19 15.67 -0.20 -6.97
C ARG A 19 16.86 -0.27 -6.02
N ALA A 20 16.61 -0.16 -4.72
CA ALA A 20 17.67 -0.29 -3.72
C ALA A 20 18.41 -1.64 -3.79
N ALA A 21 17.69 -2.73 -4.10
CA ALA A 21 18.27 -4.06 -4.24
C ALA A 21 18.98 -4.31 -5.58
N THR A 22 18.72 -3.51 -6.60
CA THR A 22 19.19 -3.73 -7.98
C THR A 22 20.71 -3.89 -8.10
N PRO A 23 21.58 -3.07 -7.46
CA PRO A 23 23.01 -3.26 -7.56
C PRO A 23 23.47 -4.61 -7.02
N LEU A 24 22.91 -5.04 -5.89
CA LEU A 24 23.24 -6.32 -5.27
C LEU A 24 22.75 -7.49 -6.12
N VAL A 25 21.53 -7.39 -6.68
CA VAL A 25 20.97 -8.42 -7.56
C VAL A 25 21.79 -8.56 -8.85
N LYS A 26 22.19 -7.45 -9.48
CA LYS A 26 23.05 -7.47 -10.67
C LYS A 26 24.43 -8.08 -10.38
N ALA A 27 25.02 -7.80 -9.21
CA ALA A 27 26.33 -8.30 -8.84
C ALA A 27 26.33 -9.79 -8.44
N LEU A 28 25.30 -10.26 -7.73
CA LEU A 28 25.29 -11.58 -7.08
C LEU A 28 24.13 -12.50 -7.53
N GLY A 29 23.28 -12.07 -8.46
CA GLY A 29 22.11 -12.82 -8.91
C GLY A 29 22.42 -14.19 -9.51
N TRP A 30 23.64 -14.39 -10.04
CA TRP A 30 24.16 -15.66 -10.50
C TRP A 30 24.34 -16.71 -9.38
N ASN A 31 24.46 -16.28 -8.11
CA ASN A 31 24.57 -17.17 -6.95
C ASN A 31 23.56 -16.77 -5.88
N ARG A 32 22.37 -17.35 -5.95
CA ARG A 32 21.24 -17.04 -5.08
C ARG A 32 21.54 -17.23 -3.59
N ARG A 33 22.34 -18.24 -3.21
CA ARG A 33 22.71 -18.47 -1.79
C ARG A 33 23.59 -17.33 -1.27
N LEU A 34 24.56 -16.91 -2.07
CA LEU A 34 25.45 -15.79 -1.73
C LEU A 34 24.66 -14.48 -1.67
N LEU A 35 23.82 -14.21 -2.66
CA LEU A 35 22.93 -13.04 -2.69
C LEU A 35 22.11 -12.93 -1.39
N HIS A 36 21.41 -14.00 -1.00
CA HIS A 36 20.58 -13.99 0.21
C HIS A 36 21.41 -13.79 1.49
N ARG A 37 22.60 -14.41 1.58
CA ARG A 37 23.50 -14.25 2.73
C ARG A 37 24.00 -12.81 2.85
N VAL A 38 24.44 -12.21 1.75
CA VAL A 38 24.93 -10.83 1.72
C VAL A 38 23.77 -9.86 1.98
N ALA A 39 22.61 -10.05 1.35
CA ALA A 39 21.42 -9.21 1.59
C ALA A 39 21.04 -9.20 3.07
N ARG A 40 21.03 -10.37 3.72
CA ARG A 40 20.70 -10.46 5.16
C ARG A 40 21.70 -9.75 6.06
N LEU A 41 23.01 -9.83 5.75
CA LEU A 41 24.06 -9.19 6.53
C LEU A 41 24.14 -7.67 6.31
N ALA A 42 23.83 -7.22 5.08
CA ALA A 42 23.91 -5.81 4.69
C ALA A 42 22.64 -5.01 5.02
N THR A 43 21.52 -5.68 5.31
CA THR A 43 20.24 -4.99 5.56
C THR A 43 20.16 -4.49 7.00
N PRO A 44 19.96 -3.20 7.25
CA PRO A 44 19.77 -2.64 8.59
C PRO A 44 18.59 -3.27 9.33
N SER A 45 18.64 -3.33 10.66
CA SER A 45 17.61 -3.97 11.49
C SER A 45 16.21 -3.36 11.29
N ALA A 46 16.09 -2.03 11.18
CA ALA A 46 14.82 -1.37 10.91
C ALA A 46 14.23 -1.79 9.55
N THR A 47 15.06 -1.90 8.52
CA THR A 47 14.64 -2.41 7.20
C THR A 47 14.25 -3.88 7.29
N MET A 48 14.98 -4.70 8.03
CA MET A 48 14.61 -6.11 8.26
C MET A 48 13.25 -6.24 8.95
N ASN A 49 12.98 -5.43 9.94
CA ASN A 49 11.69 -5.40 10.63
C ASN A 49 10.53 -4.99 9.71
N PHE A 50 10.82 -4.21 8.66
CA PHE A 50 9.84 -3.81 7.66
C PHE A 50 9.61 -4.88 6.60
N ILE A 51 10.69 -5.42 5.99
CA ILE A 51 10.58 -6.36 4.86
C ILE A 51 10.48 -7.83 5.29
N GLY A 52 10.83 -8.17 6.52
CA GLY A 52 10.84 -9.52 7.08
C GLY A 52 11.93 -10.41 6.50
N LYS A 53 11.91 -10.65 5.20
CA LYS A 53 12.87 -11.51 4.48
C LYS A 53 13.47 -10.74 3.29
N PRO A 54 14.78 -10.40 3.31
CA PRO A 54 15.40 -9.59 2.27
C PRO A 54 15.39 -10.25 0.89
N ASP A 55 15.33 -11.58 0.81
CA ASP A 55 15.22 -12.29 -0.45
C ASP A 55 13.91 -12.01 -1.22
N HIS A 56 12.84 -11.58 -0.55
CA HIS A 56 11.61 -11.17 -1.23
C HIS A 56 11.81 -9.95 -2.12
N VAL A 57 12.51 -8.92 -1.63
CA VAL A 57 12.77 -7.69 -2.40
C VAL A 57 13.84 -7.86 -3.47
N CYS A 58 14.64 -8.94 -3.38
CA CYS A 58 15.65 -9.30 -4.39
C CYS A 58 15.09 -10.13 -5.54
N LYS A 59 13.84 -10.60 -5.46
CA LYS A 59 13.18 -11.37 -6.52
C LYS A 59 12.33 -10.45 -7.40
N ARG A 60 12.16 -10.88 -8.66
CA ARG A 60 11.15 -10.30 -9.52
C ARG A 60 9.76 -10.59 -8.96
N TYR A 61 8.90 -9.59 -9.04
CA TYR A 61 7.47 -9.71 -8.83
C TYR A 61 6.76 -8.82 -9.85
N ALA A 62 6.39 -9.42 -10.97
CA ALA A 62 5.77 -8.77 -12.09
C ALA A 62 4.48 -9.54 -12.49
N SER A 63 3.98 -9.34 -13.70
CA SER A 63 2.69 -9.92 -14.11
C SER A 63 2.57 -11.43 -13.93
N PRO A 64 3.56 -12.28 -14.30
CA PRO A 64 3.43 -13.72 -14.12
C PRO A 64 3.33 -14.16 -12.65
N GLU A 65 4.12 -13.54 -11.77
CA GLU A 65 4.12 -13.86 -10.35
C GLU A 65 2.79 -13.43 -9.69
N TYR A 66 2.29 -12.24 -10.04
CA TYR A 66 1.02 -11.76 -9.53
C TYR A 66 -0.17 -12.58 -10.07
N GLN A 67 -0.19 -12.91 -11.36
CA GLN A 67 -1.22 -13.78 -11.96
C GLN A 67 -1.27 -15.16 -11.29
N HIS A 68 -0.11 -15.71 -10.93
CA HIS A 68 -0.05 -16.95 -10.17
C HIS A 68 -0.72 -16.83 -8.80
N ASP A 69 -0.52 -15.73 -8.10
CA ASP A 69 -1.09 -15.50 -6.76
C ASP A 69 -2.62 -15.34 -6.81
N VAL A 70 -3.16 -14.65 -7.82
CA VAL A 70 -4.61 -14.44 -7.98
C VAL A 70 -5.35 -15.61 -8.63
N ALA A 71 -4.65 -16.61 -9.16
CA ALA A 71 -5.25 -17.74 -9.89
C ALA A 71 -6.26 -18.55 -9.04
N GLY A 72 -6.13 -18.54 -7.71
CA GLY A 72 -7.03 -19.23 -6.78
C GLY A 72 -8.38 -18.55 -6.54
N LEU A 73 -8.58 -17.29 -6.94
CA LEU A 73 -9.75 -16.47 -6.62
C LEU A 73 -11.08 -17.10 -7.05
N ASN A 74 -11.11 -17.78 -8.20
CA ASN A 74 -12.34 -18.44 -8.70
C ASN A 74 -12.88 -19.48 -7.72
N ARG A 75 -12.03 -20.14 -6.93
CA ARG A 75 -12.43 -21.13 -5.93
C ARG A 75 -13.13 -20.47 -4.74
N LEU A 76 -12.84 -19.20 -4.50
CA LEU A 76 -13.46 -18.37 -3.46
C LEU A 76 -14.71 -17.63 -3.98
N GLY A 77 -15.13 -17.87 -5.21
CA GLY A 77 -16.29 -17.21 -5.81
C GLY A 77 -16.00 -15.82 -6.39
N TYR A 78 -14.73 -15.41 -6.49
CA TYR A 78 -14.33 -14.11 -7.03
C TYR A 78 -13.76 -14.20 -8.43
N ARG A 79 -13.97 -13.14 -9.22
CA ARG A 79 -13.36 -12.93 -10.53
C ARG A 79 -12.49 -11.67 -10.47
N PHE A 80 -11.19 -11.84 -10.68
CA PHE A 80 -10.26 -10.73 -10.79
C PHE A 80 -10.63 -9.80 -11.96
N ARG A 81 -10.70 -8.49 -11.69
CA ARG A 81 -11.06 -7.45 -12.67
C ARG A 81 -9.90 -6.52 -12.96
N GLY A 82 -9.04 -6.27 -11.98
CA GLY A 82 -7.90 -5.40 -12.12
C GLY A 82 -7.22 -5.13 -10.79
N ALA A 83 -6.09 -4.44 -10.85
CA ALA A 83 -5.35 -4.02 -9.67
C ALA A 83 -4.94 -2.55 -9.77
N VAL A 84 -4.73 -1.92 -8.62
CA VAL A 84 -4.12 -0.59 -8.50
C VAL A 84 -2.66 -0.78 -8.11
N HIS A 85 -1.75 -0.41 -9.01
CA HIS A 85 -0.33 -0.37 -8.67
C HIS A 85 -0.04 0.90 -7.86
N VAL A 86 0.63 0.74 -6.73
CA VAL A 86 1.14 1.85 -5.92
C VAL A 86 2.66 1.86 -6.01
N GLU A 87 3.27 3.02 -6.13
CA GLU A 87 4.72 3.19 -6.30
C GLU A 87 5.52 2.17 -5.48
N ALA A 88 6.56 1.60 -6.07
CA ALA A 88 7.29 0.48 -5.49
C ALA A 88 8.76 0.80 -5.17
N GLY A 89 9.09 2.06 -4.93
CA GLY A 89 10.42 2.53 -4.56
C GLY A 89 11.41 2.59 -5.72
N TRP A 90 10.97 3.11 -6.84
CA TRP A 90 11.81 3.44 -7.99
C TRP A 90 12.94 4.38 -7.59
N LYS A 91 14.18 4.06 -7.94
CA LYS A 91 15.33 4.93 -7.72
C LYS A 91 15.56 5.81 -8.94
N ALA A 92 15.09 7.03 -8.86
CA ALA A 92 15.27 8.05 -9.87
C ALA A 92 16.60 8.80 -9.68
N GLY A 93 17.21 9.24 -10.78
CA GLY A 93 18.36 10.13 -10.76
C GLY A 93 17.97 11.60 -10.63
N THR A 94 16.77 11.95 -11.10
CA THR A 94 16.16 13.28 -10.99
C THR A 94 14.72 13.14 -10.51
N HIS A 95 14.12 14.22 -10.00
CA HIS A 95 12.74 14.20 -9.51
C HIS A 95 11.74 13.77 -10.60
N LEU A 96 11.88 14.26 -11.83
CA LEU A 96 10.99 13.93 -12.94
C LEU A 96 11.07 12.45 -13.37
N GLN A 97 12.22 11.79 -13.16
CA GLN A 97 12.39 10.37 -13.46
C GLN A 97 11.63 9.44 -12.50
N LEU A 98 10.93 9.98 -11.50
CA LEU A 98 9.95 9.19 -10.74
C LEU A 98 8.79 8.71 -11.63
N ALA A 99 8.48 9.44 -12.71
CA ALA A 99 7.48 9.04 -13.70
C ALA A 99 7.93 7.85 -14.59
N ASP A 100 9.21 7.49 -14.61
CA ASP A 100 9.72 6.34 -15.36
C ASP A 100 9.11 5.01 -14.85
N GLU A 101 8.76 4.92 -13.55
CA GLU A 101 8.02 3.78 -13.02
C GLU A 101 6.63 3.66 -13.67
N THR A 102 5.92 4.76 -13.82
CA THR A 102 4.61 4.81 -14.49
C THR A 102 4.72 4.41 -15.95
N ALA A 103 5.72 4.90 -16.68
CA ALA A 103 5.98 4.52 -18.06
C ALA A 103 6.34 3.03 -18.19
N TRP A 104 7.14 2.49 -17.28
CA TRP A 104 7.45 1.05 -17.25
C TRP A 104 6.20 0.20 -17.01
N LEU A 105 5.33 0.61 -16.09
CA LEU A 105 4.07 -0.10 -15.82
C LEU A 105 3.15 -0.11 -17.05
N GLU A 106 3.06 1.00 -17.76
CA GLU A 106 2.22 1.11 -18.97
C GLU A 106 2.74 0.22 -20.11
N ASN A 107 4.06 0.15 -20.31
CA ASN A 107 4.67 -0.48 -21.47
C ASN A 107 5.04 -1.95 -21.26
N ASP A 108 5.45 -2.35 -20.04
CA ASP A 108 6.06 -3.66 -19.79
C ASP A 108 5.17 -4.61 -18.98
N ILE A 109 4.10 -4.10 -18.34
CA ILE A 109 3.25 -4.89 -17.47
C ILE A 109 1.97 -5.35 -18.19
N GLN A 110 1.72 -6.66 -18.12
CA GLN A 110 0.55 -7.32 -18.71
C GLN A 110 -0.58 -7.58 -17.71
N THR A 111 -0.37 -7.28 -16.42
CA THR A 111 -1.45 -7.34 -15.42
C THR A 111 -2.49 -6.28 -15.76
N PRO A 112 -3.80 -6.61 -15.77
CA PRO A 112 -4.83 -5.60 -15.89
C PRO A 112 -4.74 -4.60 -14.76
N LEU A 113 -4.16 -3.43 -15.01
CA LEU A 113 -4.12 -2.32 -14.05
C LEU A 113 -5.37 -1.46 -14.23
N GLN A 114 -6.11 -1.30 -13.13
CA GLN A 114 -7.22 -0.34 -13.04
C GLN A 114 -6.66 1.09 -12.97
N ALA A 115 -5.59 1.27 -12.17
CA ALA A 115 -4.96 2.56 -11.95
C ALA A 115 -3.48 2.43 -11.57
N ILE A 116 -2.76 3.53 -11.70
CA ILE A 116 -1.37 3.69 -11.25
C ILE A 116 -1.31 4.90 -10.30
N VAL A 117 -0.81 4.65 -9.09
CA VAL A 117 -0.48 5.66 -8.09
C VAL A 117 1.03 5.85 -8.10
N GLY A 118 1.49 6.97 -8.63
CA GLY A 118 2.92 7.29 -8.79
C GLY A 118 3.58 7.80 -7.50
N CYS A 119 4.90 7.83 -7.49
CA CYS A 119 5.66 8.45 -6.41
C CYS A 119 5.77 9.96 -6.64
N ALA A 120 5.45 10.77 -5.62
CA ALA A 120 5.72 12.20 -5.67
C ALA A 120 6.01 12.78 -4.29
N GLU A 121 6.87 13.79 -4.23
CA GLU A 121 7.08 14.65 -3.07
C GLU A 121 6.25 15.92 -3.25
N LEU A 122 5.17 16.08 -2.47
CA LEU A 122 4.18 17.14 -2.64
C LEU A 122 4.76 18.55 -2.43
N ASP A 123 5.83 18.70 -1.64
CA ASP A 123 6.50 19.96 -1.39
C ASP A 123 7.70 20.24 -2.34
N HIS A 124 7.96 19.36 -3.32
CA HIS A 124 9.05 19.56 -4.23
C HIS A 124 8.78 20.71 -5.23
N PRO A 125 9.78 21.56 -5.57
CA PRO A 125 9.60 22.66 -6.54
C PRO A 125 9.08 22.24 -7.91
N GLN A 126 9.38 21.01 -8.34
CA GLN A 126 8.96 20.46 -9.63
C GLN A 126 7.75 19.53 -9.51
N PHE A 127 6.97 19.62 -8.43
CA PHE A 127 5.83 18.71 -8.19
C PHE A 127 4.83 18.73 -9.36
N GLU A 128 4.41 19.90 -9.83
CA GLU A 128 3.47 20.01 -10.95
C GLU A 128 4.06 19.47 -12.26
N SER A 129 5.35 19.71 -12.51
CA SER A 129 6.03 19.13 -13.67
C SER A 129 6.09 17.60 -13.60
N LEU A 130 6.28 17.05 -12.39
CA LEU A 130 6.24 15.61 -12.19
C LEU A 130 4.82 15.03 -12.40
N LEU A 131 3.78 15.71 -11.93
CA LEU A 131 2.40 15.30 -12.22
C LEU A 131 2.16 15.22 -13.73
N GLN A 132 2.63 16.23 -14.48
CA GLN A 132 2.51 16.21 -15.94
C GLN A 132 3.29 15.03 -16.55
N ALA A 133 4.50 14.76 -16.09
CA ALA A 133 5.28 13.62 -16.56
C ALA A 133 4.59 12.27 -16.29
N HIS A 134 3.90 12.11 -15.16
CA HIS A 134 3.09 10.91 -14.89
C HIS A 134 1.87 10.80 -15.82
N ILE A 135 1.19 11.93 -16.10
CA ILE A 135 0.04 11.98 -17.04
C ILE A 135 0.50 11.58 -18.44
N ASP A 136 1.61 12.13 -18.90
CA ASP A 136 2.16 11.82 -20.22
C ASP A 136 2.63 10.36 -20.34
N ALA A 137 3.02 9.75 -19.21
CA ALA A 137 3.52 8.39 -19.15
C ALA A 137 2.39 7.32 -19.20
N SER A 138 1.19 7.59 -18.67
CA SER A 138 0.09 6.62 -18.66
C SER A 138 -1.27 7.25 -18.45
N PRO A 139 -2.28 6.90 -19.27
CA PRO A 139 -3.68 7.29 -19.03
C PRO A 139 -4.29 6.62 -17.79
N ARG A 140 -3.60 5.61 -17.19
CA ARG A 140 -4.02 4.95 -15.95
C ARG A 140 -3.50 5.67 -14.70
N PHE A 141 -2.76 6.76 -14.85
CA PHE A 141 -2.30 7.54 -13.70
C PHE A 141 -3.48 8.28 -13.05
N THR A 142 -3.76 8.00 -11.77
CA THR A 142 -4.94 8.53 -11.04
C THR A 142 -4.58 9.26 -9.76
N GLY A 143 -3.33 9.23 -9.33
CA GLY A 143 -2.92 9.85 -8.08
C GLY A 143 -1.48 9.58 -7.70
N VAL A 144 -1.09 10.07 -6.55
CA VAL A 144 0.28 9.93 -6.04
C VAL A 144 0.31 9.43 -4.60
N ARG A 145 1.45 8.82 -4.24
CA ARG A 145 1.83 8.54 -2.85
C ARG A 145 3.11 9.29 -2.51
N ASP A 146 3.08 10.08 -1.42
CA ASP A 146 4.28 10.61 -0.76
C ASP A 146 4.67 9.72 0.42
N LYS A 147 5.96 9.57 0.69
CA LYS A 147 6.50 8.72 1.74
C LYS A 147 6.44 9.44 3.09
N LEU A 148 5.34 9.28 3.82
CA LEU A 148 5.08 9.96 5.09
C LEU A 148 5.48 9.15 6.32
N ALA A 149 5.53 7.81 6.20
CA ALA A 149 5.71 6.91 7.33
C ALA A 149 7.00 7.19 8.09
N SER A 150 6.89 7.57 9.36
CA SER A 150 7.98 7.94 10.26
C SER A 150 7.66 7.56 11.70
N ASP A 151 8.68 7.12 12.43
CA ASP A 151 8.59 6.80 13.84
C ASP A 151 9.96 7.05 14.52
N PRO A 152 10.03 7.63 15.71
CA PRO A 152 11.30 7.94 16.36
C PRO A 152 12.05 6.70 16.88
N ARG A 153 11.40 5.53 16.97
CA ARG A 153 12.03 4.29 17.43
C ARG A 153 13.02 3.77 16.39
N SER A 154 14.27 3.54 16.80
CA SER A 154 15.38 3.12 15.92
C SER A 154 15.15 1.78 15.18
N ARG A 155 14.24 0.94 15.70
CA ARG A 155 13.85 -0.34 15.08
C ARG A 155 12.75 -0.22 14.03
N VAL A 156 12.13 0.97 13.90
CA VAL A 156 11.09 1.25 12.91
C VAL A 156 11.71 2.00 11.74
N MET A 157 11.47 1.51 10.53
CA MET A 157 12.00 2.13 9.33
C MET A 157 11.26 3.44 9.05
N THR A 158 12.00 4.55 9.00
CA THR A 158 11.47 5.86 8.61
C THR A 158 11.63 6.04 7.11
N TRP A 159 10.55 6.41 6.44
CA TRP A 159 10.46 6.68 5.01
C TRP A 159 10.36 8.17 4.69
N ALA A 160 9.76 8.93 5.61
CA ALA A 160 9.61 10.37 5.45
C ALA A 160 10.97 11.07 5.43
N ARG A 161 11.11 12.06 4.55
CA ARG A 161 12.30 12.92 4.46
C ARG A 161 12.40 13.93 5.62
N SER A 162 11.29 14.20 6.30
CA SER A 162 11.20 15.02 7.50
C SER A 162 10.09 14.51 8.42
N SER A 163 10.32 14.55 9.75
CA SER A 163 9.30 14.20 10.74
C SER A 163 8.17 15.23 10.83
N ASP A 164 8.38 16.47 10.35
CA ASP A 164 7.41 17.56 10.38
C ASP A 164 6.74 17.83 9.01
N LEU A 165 6.85 16.89 8.10
CA LEU A 165 6.40 17.05 6.72
C LEU A 165 4.90 17.40 6.63
N LEU A 166 4.05 16.77 7.44
CA LEU A 166 2.59 16.98 7.47
C LEU A 166 2.19 18.39 7.93
N ASN A 167 3.07 19.09 8.65
CA ASN A 167 2.88 20.48 9.09
C ASN A 167 3.41 21.51 8.07
N SER A 168 4.14 21.07 7.04
CA SER A 168 4.68 21.94 6.01
C SER A 168 3.57 22.63 5.21
N PRO A 169 3.50 23.97 5.15
CA PRO A 169 2.53 24.69 4.32
C PRO A 169 2.66 24.35 2.83
N ARG A 170 3.88 24.09 2.37
CA ARG A 170 4.17 23.73 0.99
C ARG A 170 3.67 22.32 0.66
N TRP A 171 3.83 21.36 1.57
CA TRP A 171 3.28 20.03 1.41
C TRP A 171 1.74 20.08 1.32
N ARG A 172 1.09 20.87 2.19
CA ARG A 172 -0.36 21.07 2.16
C ARG A 172 -0.83 21.78 0.90
N GLN A 173 0.00 22.68 0.32
CA GLN A 173 -0.29 23.26 -0.98
C GLN A 173 -0.28 22.19 -2.08
N GLY A 174 0.72 21.30 -2.10
CA GLY A 174 0.76 20.17 -3.05
C GLY A 174 -0.46 19.26 -2.93
N LEU A 175 -0.98 19.04 -1.71
CA LEU A 175 -2.21 18.28 -1.51
C LEU A 175 -3.42 18.98 -2.16
N ARG A 176 -3.56 20.31 -2.05
CA ARG A 176 -4.59 21.09 -2.74
C ARG A 176 -4.45 21.06 -4.26
N THR A 177 -3.24 21.12 -4.77
CA THR A 177 -2.96 20.99 -6.20
C THR A 177 -3.48 19.65 -6.76
N LEU A 178 -3.39 18.54 -5.99
CA LEU A 178 -4.01 17.27 -6.40
C LEU A 178 -5.53 17.40 -6.56
N ALA A 179 -6.23 18.05 -5.60
CA ALA A 179 -7.66 18.28 -5.70
C ALA A 179 -8.02 19.13 -6.93
N GLU A 180 -7.33 20.24 -7.13
CA GLU A 180 -7.51 21.18 -8.25
C GLU A 180 -7.36 20.48 -9.61
N ARG A 181 -6.49 19.44 -9.66
CA ARG A 181 -6.24 18.66 -10.87
C ARG A 181 -6.98 17.32 -10.90
N ASN A 182 -7.91 17.07 -9.96
CA ASN A 182 -8.71 15.85 -9.82
C ASN A 182 -7.88 14.55 -9.64
N PHE A 183 -6.70 14.64 -9.02
CA PHE A 183 -5.89 13.47 -8.66
C PHE A 183 -6.10 13.06 -7.21
N GLY A 184 -5.98 11.74 -6.95
CA GLY A 184 -6.05 11.17 -5.61
C GLY A 184 -4.71 11.21 -4.86
N PHE A 185 -4.81 11.03 -3.55
CA PHE A 185 -3.67 10.91 -2.66
C PHE A 185 -3.74 9.60 -1.87
N ASP A 186 -2.79 8.69 -2.08
CA ASP A 186 -2.62 7.50 -1.26
C ASP A 186 -1.80 7.86 -0.01
N ALA A 187 -2.49 8.01 1.12
CA ALA A 187 -1.87 8.42 2.37
C ALA A 187 -1.29 7.20 3.10
N TRP A 188 0.03 7.10 3.17
CA TRP A 188 0.71 6.06 3.94
C TRP A 188 1.53 6.64 5.08
N ALA A 189 1.03 6.44 6.28
CA ALA A 189 1.65 6.85 7.55
C ALA A 189 1.56 5.70 8.56
N TYR A 190 2.37 5.75 9.62
CA TYR A 190 2.24 4.85 10.77
C TYR A 190 1.18 5.37 11.75
N SER A 191 0.58 4.45 12.52
CA SER A 191 -0.48 4.78 13.46
C SER A 191 -0.17 5.94 14.43
N PRO A 192 1.06 6.17 14.92
CA PRO A 192 1.35 7.33 15.75
C PRO A 192 1.22 8.69 15.05
N GLN A 193 1.20 8.70 13.70
CA GLN A 193 1.12 9.94 12.91
C GLN A 193 -0.32 10.30 12.51
N LEU A 194 -1.34 9.48 12.83
CA LEU A 194 -2.69 9.64 12.28
C LEU A 194 -3.37 10.94 12.71
N ALA A 195 -3.07 11.47 13.90
CA ALA A 195 -3.59 12.76 14.34
C ALA A 195 -3.05 13.92 13.48
N ASP A 196 -1.74 13.92 13.19
CA ASP A 196 -1.11 14.93 12.32
C ASP A 196 -1.57 14.78 10.87
N LEU A 197 -1.69 13.53 10.39
CA LEU A 197 -2.25 13.24 9.06
C LEU A 197 -3.67 13.78 8.94
N ARG A 198 -4.55 13.52 9.90
CA ARG A 198 -5.91 14.06 9.91
C ARG A 198 -5.91 15.59 9.82
N ASN A 199 -5.04 16.27 10.60
CA ASN A 199 -4.95 17.74 10.59
C ASN A 199 -4.49 18.26 9.21
N ALA A 200 -3.57 17.54 8.57
CA ALA A 200 -3.11 17.89 7.23
C ALA A 200 -4.24 17.69 6.18
N LEU A 201 -4.92 16.54 6.21
CA LEU A 201 -6.00 16.21 5.27
C LEU A 201 -7.21 17.14 5.42
N ALA A 202 -7.54 17.55 6.64
CA ALA A 202 -8.64 18.51 6.89
C ALA A 202 -8.40 19.87 6.23
N SER A 203 -7.17 20.22 5.86
CA SER A 203 -6.85 21.46 5.12
C SER A 203 -7.14 21.38 3.61
N SER A 204 -7.51 20.21 3.10
CA SER A 204 -7.84 19.99 1.68
C SER A 204 -9.00 18.99 1.56
N PRO A 205 -10.22 19.38 1.91
CA PRO A 205 -11.39 18.48 1.96
C PRO A 205 -11.81 17.94 0.59
N ASP A 206 -11.39 18.61 -0.48
CA ASP A 206 -11.71 18.21 -1.85
C ASP A 206 -10.71 17.18 -2.42
N THR A 207 -9.59 16.94 -1.74
CA THR A 207 -8.63 15.89 -2.16
C THR A 207 -9.21 14.52 -1.85
N ARG A 208 -9.34 13.68 -2.86
CA ARG A 208 -9.70 12.27 -2.73
C ARG A 208 -8.57 11.49 -2.09
N VAL A 209 -8.78 10.89 -0.91
CA VAL A 209 -7.72 10.23 -0.11
C VAL A 209 -8.01 8.76 0.11
N ALA A 210 -7.04 7.89 -0.20
CA ALA A 210 -7.02 6.49 0.22
C ALA A 210 -6.02 6.31 1.37
N LEU A 211 -6.50 6.09 2.59
CA LEU A 211 -5.66 5.74 3.74
C LEU A 211 -5.14 4.32 3.57
N CYS A 212 -3.84 4.15 3.36
CA CYS A 212 -3.22 2.85 3.18
C CYS A 212 -3.16 2.05 4.49
N HIS A 213 -3.43 0.73 4.40
CA HIS A 213 -3.13 -0.25 5.45
C HIS A 213 -3.78 0.05 6.80
N LEU A 214 -5.03 0.51 6.80
CA LEU A 214 -5.76 0.87 8.03
C LEU A 214 -4.96 1.86 8.90
N GLY A 215 -4.19 2.78 8.29
CA GLY A 215 -3.30 3.67 9.02
C GLY A 215 -2.11 2.94 9.68
N THR A 216 -1.72 1.80 9.16
CA THR A 216 -0.56 0.97 9.55
C THR A 216 -0.39 0.88 11.08
N PRO A 217 -1.22 0.09 11.77
CA PRO A 217 -1.10 -0.10 13.22
C PRO A 217 0.18 -0.89 13.54
N ILE A 218 1.26 -0.18 13.85
CA ILE A 218 2.57 -0.78 14.16
C ILE A 218 2.64 -1.24 15.63
N ALA A 219 3.54 -2.20 15.90
CA ALA A 219 3.87 -2.67 17.25
C ALA A 219 2.69 -3.27 18.05
N GLN A 220 1.76 -3.96 17.39
CA GLN A 220 0.58 -4.56 18.03
C GLN A 220 0.90 -5.61 19.12
N GLY A 221 2.16 -6.03 19.25
CA GLY A 221 2.62 -6.89 20.34
C GLY A 221 3.04 -6.15 21.61
N GLU A 222 3.05 -4.80 21.64
CA GLU A 222 3.70 -4.01 22.68
C GLU A 222 2.74 -3.37 23.69
N GLY A 223 1.44 -3.36 23.48
CA GLY A 223 0.48 -2.92 24.48
C GLY A 223 -0.92 -2.50 24.02
N ALA A 224 -1.87 -2.58 24.95
CA ALA A 224 -3.26 -2.21 24.71
C ALA A 224 -3.47 -0.69 24.48
N GLY A 225 -2.53 0.16 24.93
CA GLY A 225 -2.61 1.61 24.79
C GLY A 225 -2.48 2.08 23.35
N GLU A 226 -1.54 1.51 22.59
CA GLU A 226 -1.30 1.88 21.18
C GLU A 226 -2.51 1.52 20.31
N ARG A 227 -3.14 0.38 20.56
CA ARG A 227 -4.35 -0.01 19.86
C ARG A 227 -5.51 0.95 20.15
N ARG A 228 -5.67 1.36 21.41
CA ARG A 228 -6.72 2.34 21.79
C ARG A 228 -6.50 3.68 21.12
N GLN A 229 -5.27 4.18 21.09
CA GLN A 229 -4.96 5.44 20.41
C GLN A 229 -5.23 5.35 18.92
N TRP A 230 -4.82 4.26 18.24
CA TRP A 230 -5.15 4.01 16.84
C TRP A 230 -6.66 4.05 16.60
N GLN A 231 -7.48 3.42 17.46
CA GLN A 231 -8.93 3.47 17.34
C GLN A 231 -9.49 4.89 17.42
N VAL A 232 -9.01 5.69 18.36
CA VAL A 232 -9.43 7.09 18.52
C VAL A 232 -9.08 7.91 17.27
N ASP A 233 -7.88 7.73 16.75
CA ASP A 233 -7.41 8.48 15.58
C ASP A 233 -8.15 8.05 14.30
N MET A 234 -8.43 6.76 14.13
CA MET A 234 -9.24 6.25 13.01
C MET A 234 -10.67 6.79 13.06
N GLN A 235 -11.30 6.85 14.24
CA GLN A 235 -12.63 7.47 14.40
C GLN A 235 -12.60 8.96 14.06
N ALA A 236 -11.52 9.66 14.37
CA ALA A 236 -11.36 11.06 14.02
C ALA A 236 -11.15 11.26 12.50
N LEU A 237 -10.39 10.39 11.85
CA LEU A 237 -10.22 10.38 10.39
C LEU A 237 -11.52 10.06 9.65
N ALA A 238 -12.34 9.17 10.18
CA ALA A 238 -13.63 8.82 9.58
C ALA A 238 -14.63 9.98 9.46
N ARG A 239 -14.42 11.06 10.22
CA ARG A 239 -15.20 12.30 10.11
C ARG A 239 -14.88 13.11 8.86
N LEU A 240 -13.77 12.80 8.19
CA LEU A 240 -13.41 13.39 6.90
C LEU A 240 -14.09 12.57 5.78
N PRO A 241 -15.09 13.11 5.07
CA PRO A 241 -15.86 12.35 4.08
C PRO A 241 -15.05 11.96 2.84
N ASN A 242 -13.96 12.67 2.55
CA ASN A 242 -13.07 12.47 1.44
C ASN A 242 -12.02 11.36 1.69
N VAL A 243 -12.05 10.68 2.86
CA VAL A 243 -11.11 9.62 3.22
C VAL A 243 -11.79 8.25 3.08
N SER A 244 -11.23 7.41 2.22
CA SER A 244 -11.49 5.97 2.14
C SER A 244 -10.33 5.19 2.73
N VAL A 245 -10.53 3.91 3.08
CA VAL A 245 -9.51 3.08 3.75
C VAL A 245 -9.23 1.81 2.96
N LYS A 246 -7.95 1.50 2.75
CA LYS A 246 -7.51 0.21 2.21
C LYS A 246 -7.41 -0.82 3.35
N LEU A 247 -8.21 -1.86 3.27
CA LEU A 247 -8.16 -3.03 4.16
C LEU A 247 -7.01 -3.94 3.70
N SER A 248 -5.80 -3.55 4.02
CA SER A 248 -4.54 -4.14 3.53
C SER A 248 -3.43 -4.01 4.58
N GLY A 249 -2.28 -4.64 4.37
CA GLY A 249 -1.05 -4.39 5.10
C GLY A 249 -1.01 -4.86 6.56
N LEU A 250 -2.06 -5.49 7.08
CA LEU A 250 -2.06 -5.99 8.48
C LEU A 250 -1.10 -7.15 8.71
N THR A 251 -0.64 -7.81 7.66
CA THR A 251 0.29 -8.95 7.78
C THR A 251 1.74 -8.57 7.49
N MET A 252 2.01 -7.26 7.28
CA MET A 252 3.37 -6.74 7.20
C MET A 252 4.16 -7.04 8.47
N PRO A 253 5.45 -7.37 8.36
CA PRO A 253 6.31 -7.63 9.51
C PRO A 253 6.32 -6.48 10.54
N ILE A 254 6.25 -5.22 10.07
CA ILE A 254 6.25 -4.01 10.92
C ILE A 254 5.04 -3.91 11.85
N VAL A 255 3.93 -4.57 11.53
CA VAL A 255 2.74 -4.64 12.40
C VAL A 255 3.04 -5.42 13.70
N GLY A 256 4.05 -6.33 13.68
CA GLY A 256 4.56 -6.97 14.88
C GLY A 256 4.01 -8.38 15.16
N TRP A 257 3.19 -8.96 14.27
CA TRP A 257 2.62 -10.31 14.45
C TRP A 257 3.62 -11.43 14.19
N ARG A 258 4.76 -11.14 13.61
CA ARG A 258 5.86 -12.08 13.30
C ARG A 258 5.42 -13.30 12.48
N LEU A 259 4.40 -13.14 11.64
CA LEU A 259 3.87 -14.22 10.79
C LEU A 259 4.94 -14.75 9.81
N HIS A 260 5.76 -13.87 9.27
CA HIS A 260 6.86 -14.17 8.36
C HIS A 260 7.97 -15.07 8.96
N GLU A 261 8.02 -15.21 10.29
CA GLU A 261 9.02 -16.04 10.99
C GLU A 261 8.55 -17.49 11.14
N LYS A 262 7.27 -17.77 10.94
CA LYS A 262 6.73 -19.13 11.07
C LYS A 262 7.27 -20.04 9.97
N ALA A 263 7.51 -21.30 10.35
CA ALA A 263 8.04 -22.33 9.44
C ALA A 263 6.99 -22.81 8.42
N ALA A 264 5.70 -22.72 8.77
CA ALA A 264 4.57 -23.04 7.90
C ALA A 264 3.61 -21.86 7.82
N PRO A 265 2.81 -21.73 6.73
CA PRO A 265 1.74 -20.77 6.66
C PRO A 265 0.82 -20.84 7.88
N VAL A 266 0.33 -19.70 8.30
CA VAL A 266 -0.64 -19.63 9.40
C VAL A 266 -1.97 -20.16 8.89
N ASP A 267 -2.65 -20.94 9.70
CA ASP A 267 -3.99 -21.41 9.43
C ASP A 267 -4.97 -20.22 9.28
N VAL A 268 -5.94 -20.36 8.37
CA VAL A 268 -6.90 -19.27 8.03
C VAL A 268 -7.71 -18.85 9.25
N ASP A 269 -8.08 -19.79 10.14
CA ASP A 269 -8.84 -19.46 11.35
C ASP A 269 -7.98 -18.65 12.34
N GLN A 270 -6.72 -19.02 12.53
CA GLN A 270 -5.79 -18.24 13.34
C GLN A 270 -5.52 -16.84 12.74
N LEU A 271 -5.49 -16.75 11.43
CA LEU A 271 -5.36 -15.48 10.73
C LEU A 271 -6.61 -14.62 10.92
N TYR A 272 -7.79 -15.22 10.78
CA TYR A 272 -9.09 -14.59 11.03
C TYR A 272 -9.17 -14.03 12.46
N ASP A 273 -8.87 -14.80 13.47
CA ASP A 273 -8.91 -14.37 14.88
C ASP A 273 -8.04 -13.13 15.14
N ARG A 274 -6.96 -12.98 14.39
CA ARG A 274 -6.04 -11.82 14.51
C ARG A 274 -6.52 -10.60 13.74
N LEU A 275 -6.98 -10.78 12.52
CA LEU A 275 -7.27 -9.67 11.60
C LEU A 275 -8.71 -9.17 11.72
N ALA A 276 -9.67 -10.04 11.98
CA ALA A 276 -11.09 -9.70 12.03
C ALA A 276 -11.43 -8.56 12.99
N PRO A 277 -10.86 -8.47 14.21
CA PRO A 277 -11.14 -7.33 15.10
C PRO A 277 -10.73 -5.97 14.54
N PHE A 278 -9.72 -5.90 13.66
CA PHE A 278 -9.30 -4.66 13.01
C PHE A 278 -10.20 -4.32 11.82
N TYR A 279 -10.53 -5.33 11.00
CA TYR A 279 -11.42 -5.13 9.86
C TYR A 279 -12.81 -4.71 10.30
N ARG A 280 -13.43 -5.39 11.31
CA ARG A 280 -14.72 -5.00 11.87
C ARG A 280 -14.71 -3.57 12.38
N PHE A 281 -13.71 -3.22 13.20
CA PHE A 281 -13.62 -1.87 13.74
C PHE A 281 -13.57 -0.81 12.63
N VAL A 282 -12.84 -1.03 11.53
CA VAL A 282 -12.74 -0.07 10.42
C VAL A 282 -14.04 -0.06 9.61
N LEU A 283 -14.66 -1.22 9.35
CA LEU A 283 -15.95 -1.31 8.67
C LEU A 283 -17.06 -0.60 9.47
N ASP A 284 -17.10 -0.78 10.80
CA ASP A 284 -18.05 -0.10 11.68
C ASP A 284 -17.82 1.42 11.71
N THR A 285 -16.55 1.84 11.59
CA THR A 285 -16.17 3.27 11.72
C THR A 285 -16.35 4.05 10.42
N PHE A 286 -15.98 3.49 9.27
CA PHE A 286 -16.01 4.16 7.97
C PHE A 286 -17.24 3.77 7.12
N GLY A 287 -17.81 2.61 7.39
CA GLY A 287 -18.80 1.96 6.54
C GLY A 287 -18.15 1.24 5.34
N PRO A 288 -18.77 0.13 4.84
CA PRO A 288 -18.23 -0.63 3.71
C PRO A 288 -17.97 0.19 2.45
N GLY A 289 -18.83 1.18 2.14
CA GLY A 289 -18.71 2.06 0.97
C GLY A 289 -17.50 3.01 0.98
N ARG A 290 -16.73 3.06 2.08
CA ARG A 290 -15.44 3.76 2.16
C ARG A 290 -14.29 2.83 2.51
N CYS A 291 -14.48 1.51 2.37
CA CYS A 291 -13.46 0.50 2.58
C CYS A 291 -13.19 -0.25 1.28
N MET A 292 -11.94 -0.56 0.99
CA MET A 292 -11.57 -1.31 -0.21
C MET A 292 -10.52 -2.36 0.10
N PHE A 293 -10.66 -3.55 -0.49
CA PHE A 293 -9.67 -4.62 -0.42
C PHE A 293 -8.36 -4.21 -1.08
N GLY A 294 -7.24 -4.56 -0.45
CA GLY A 294 -5.91 -4.48 -1.05
C GLY A 294 -5.01 -5.58 -0.49
N SER A 295 -4.29 -6.29 -1.36
CA SER A 295 -3.41 -7.38 -0.92
C SER A 295 -2.10 -6.89 -0.32
N ASN A 296 -1.62 -5.73 -0.76
CA ASN A 296 -0.27 -5.24 -0.50
C ASN A 296 0.83 -6.22 -0.98
N PHE A 297 0.51 -7.03 -2.01
CA PHE A 297 1.49 -7.99 -2.55
C PHE A 297 2.54 -7.29 -3.43
N PRO A 298 3.81 -7.73 -3.33
CA PRO A 298 4.30 -8.89 -2.59
C PRO A 298 4.76 -8.60 -1.15
N ILE A 299 4.52 -7.44 -0.58
CA ILE A 299 5.02 -7.09 0.75
C ILE A 299 4.40 -8.02 1.81
N ASP A 300 3.08 -8.21 1.81
CA ASP A 300 2.39 -9.14 2.71
C ASP A 300 2.60 -10.62 2.35
N LYS A 301 2.99 -10.93 1.12
CA LYS A 301 3.29 -12.31 0.67
C LYS A 301 4.37 -13.02 1.49
N VAL A 302 5.22 -12.28 2.18
CA VAL A 302 6.21 -12.83 3.10
C VAL A 302 5.56 -13.54 4.30
N SER A 303 4.31 -13.21 4.60
CA SER A 303 3.56 -13.62 5.78
C SER A 303 2.36 -14.53 5.47
N VAL A 304 1.68 -14.34 4.33
CA VAL A 304 0.39 -14.98 4.00
C VAL A 304 0.29 -15.29 2.50
N ASN A 305 -0.63 -16.21 2.13
CA ASN A 305 -1.03 -16.42 0.76
C ASN A 305 -2.14 -15.43 0.37
N TYR A 306 -2.28 -15.18 -0.93
CA TYR A 306 -3.29 -14.26 -1.45
C TYR A 306 -4.72 -14.75 -1.15
N SER A 307 -4.99 -16.04 -1.41
CA SER A 307 -6.30 -16.66 -1.15
C SER A 307 -6.70 -16.59 0.31
N ASP A 308 -5.77 -16.84 1.24
CA ASP A 308 -6.05 -16.82 2.67
C ASP A 308 -6.43 -15.41 3.14
N LEU A 309 -5.77 -14.38 2.58
CA LEU A 309 -6.09 -12.99 2.89
C LEU A 309 -7.49 -12.61 2.39
N VAL A 310 -7.85 -13.00 1.15
CA VAL A 310 -9.19 -12.78 0.59
C VAL A 310 -10.24 -13.51 1.40
N GLU A 311 -10.01 -14.78 1.75
CA GLU A 311 -10.96 -15.60 2.53
C GLU A 311 -11.22 -14.99 3.91
N VAL A 312 -10.18 -14.56 4.63
CA VAL A 312 -10.34 -13.92 5.93
C VAL A 312 -11.17 -12.64 5.84
N LEU A 313 -10.88 -11.78 4.85
CA LEU A 313 -11.65 -10.55 4.68
C LEU A 313 -13.09 -10.83 4.24
N ASP A 314 -13.31 -11.80 3.34
CA ASP A 314 -14.65 -12.19 2.88
C ASP A 314 -15.52 -12.68 4.03
N ARG A 315 -14.97 -13.48 4.94
CA ARG A 315 -15.67 -13.94 6.16
C ARG A 315 -16.11 -12.78 7.03
N VAL A 316 -15.25 -11.76 7.21
CA VAL A 316 -15.60 -10.57 8.00
C VAL A 316 -16.64 -9.71 7.28
N VAL A 317 -16.41 -9.41 6.00
CA VAL A 317 -17.31 -8.53 5.23
C VAL A 317 -18.68 -9.19 5.04
N GLY A 318 -18.72 -10.52 4.97
CA GLY A 318 -19.95 -11.28 4.90
C GLY A 318 -20.92 -11.06 6.07
N GLU A 319 -20.42 -10.66 7.23
CA GLU A 319 -21.24 -10.28 8.39
C GLU A 319 -22.05 -9.01 8.14
N TYR A 320 -21.65 -8.18 7.15
CA TYR A 320 -22.30 -6.93 6.75
C TYR A 320 -23.20 -7.08 5.52
N GLY A 321 -23.27 -8.27 4.92
CA GLY A 321 -24.13 -8.61 3.78
C GLY A 321 -23.47 -8.49 2.41
N ASP A 322 -24.23 -8.84 1.37
CA ASP A 322 -23.70 -8.94 0.01
C ASP A 322 -23.38 -7.59 -0.63
N ASP A 323 -24.13 -6.53 -0.29
CA ASP A 323 -23.83 -5.18 -0.73
C ASP A 323 -22.48 -4.70 -0.19
N ALA A 324 -22.15 -5.04 1.06
CA ALA A 324 -20.86 -4.74 1.65
C ALA A 324 -19.72 -5.48 0.93
N ARG A 325 -19.95 -6.75 0.51
CA ARG A 325 -18.98 -7.48 -0.31
C ARG A 325 -18.73 -6.80 -1.65
N ALA A 326 -19.77 -6.38 -2.34
CA ALA A 326 -19.63 -5.64 -3.59
C ALA A 326 -18.82 -4.36 -3.40
N GLN A 327 -19.16 -3.57 -2.39
CA GLN A 327 -18.47 -2.32 -2.05
C GLN A 327 -16.99 -2.57 -1.75
N VAL A 328 -16.67 -3.45 -0.80
CA VAL A 328 -15.29 -3.66 -0.32
C VAL A 328 -14.39 -4.30 -1.38
N PHE A 329 -14.90 -5.28 -2.12
CA PHE A 329 -14.07 -6.00 -3.08
C PHE A 329 -14.04 -5.40 -4.48
N HIS A 330 -14.90 -4.42 -4.78
CA HIS A 330 -14.96 -3.85 -6.13
C HIS A 330 -15.34 -2.37 -6.15
N ASP A 331 -16.57 -2.00 -5.72
CA ASP A 331 -17.18 -0.74 -6.09
C ASP A 331 -16.44 0.47 -5.52
N THR A 332 -16.00 0.40 -4.25
CA THR A 332 -15.24 1.48 -3.62
C THR A 332 -13.92 1.74 -4.34
N ALA A 333 -13.18 0.68 -4.71
CA ALA A 333 -11.94 0.83 -5.46
C ALA A 333 -12.18 1.34 -6.89
N SER A 334 -13.24 0.85 -7.57
CA SER A 334 -13.63 1.30 -8.91
C SER A 334 -13.93 2.80 -8.91
N ALA A 335 -14.77 3.27 -8.00
CA ALA A 335 -15.11 4.69 -7.89
C ALA A 335 -13.94 5.58 -7.44
N HIS A 336 -13.09 5.07 -6.53
CA HIS A 336 -11.94 5.83 -6.03
C HIS A 336 -10.84 6.03 -7.06
N TYR A 337 -10.61 5.04 -7.92
CA TYR A 337 -9.55 5.01 -8.92
C TYR A 337 -10.09 5.06 -10.35
N GLU A 338 -11.21 5.76 -10.57
CA GLU A 338 -11.66 6.02 -11.94
C GLU A 338 -10.54 6.77 -12.70
N PRO A 339 -10.20 6.29 -13.91
CA PRO A 339 -9.28 7.02 -14.77
C PRO A 339 -9.80 8.42 -15.03
N PHE A 340 -8.91 9.39 -15.04
CA PHE A 340 -9.22 10.74 -15.49
C PHE A 340 -9.66 10.67 -16.97
N ASP A 341 -10.91 11.05 -17.24
CA ASP A 341 -11.38 11.28 -18.61
C ASP A 341 -11.06 12.75 -18.92
N PRO A 342 -10.11 13.04 -19.82
CA PRO A 342 -9.58 14.39 -20.05
C PRO A 342 -10.59 15.32 -20.72
#